data_0b329441b06f7ff5b77ad378d092d2f1
#
_entry.id   0b329441b06f7ff5b77ad378d092d2f1
#
_cell.length_a   1.000
_cell.length_b   1.000
_cell.length_c   1.000
_cell.angle_alpha   90.00
_cell.angle_beta   90.00
_cell.angle_gamma   90.00
#
_symmetry.space_group_name_H-M   'P 1'
#
loop_
_entity.id
_entity.type
_entity.pdbx_description
1 polymer ?
#
loop_
_entity_poly.entity_id
_entity_poly.type
_entity_poly.pdbx_seq_one_letter_code
_entity_poly.pdbx_strand_id
1 'polypeptide(L)'
;MQDLIGTFGGTLLEPVGRQITVAMMTRNEERAVGKVIGDIQRAVPDAEIVIVDSSSDRTAEIAQSLGAKVIKQFPPRGYGPAMDKALRSSGREVVVTLDCDDTYPVEFIEPMARMVLEDGNDLVDGSRLAGKPAAMPWINFLANWGFAGLASLAFFYRVRDLHSGMRAYRKSLIDRLSYDMNGAALPVELLLRPIREGYKVKIITIPYRPRIGESTMRPLQSAWWTLKRIYRSRFV
;
A
#
# COMPACT_ATOMS: atom_id res chain seq x y z
N MET A 1 -17.35 -25.93 -27.84
CA MET A 1 -15.94 -26.29 -27.89
C MET A 1 -15.47 -26.16 -26.46
N GLN A 2 -15.55 -27.31 -25.78
CA GLN A 2 -15.44 -27.52 -24.33
C GLN A 2 -13.97 -27.69 -23.93
N ASP A 3 -13.67 -27.25 -22.72
CA ASP A 3 -12.70 -27.88 -21.81
C ASP A 3 -11.21 -27.91 -22.17
N LEU A 4 -10.48 -27.01 -21.52
CA LEU A 4 -9.14 -27.34 -21.05
C LEU A 4 -9.02 -26.90 -19.57
N ILE A 5 -9.73 -27.62 -18.69
CA ILE A 5 -9.41 -27.67 -17.26
C ILE A 5 -8.30 -28.70 -17.12
N GLY A 6 -7.06 -28.21 -17.01
CA GLY A 6 -5.91 -29.03 -16.66
C GLY A 6 -5.97 -29.38 -15.17
N THR A 7 -6.45 -30.57 -14.84
CA THR A 7 -6.32 -31.20 -13.54
C THR A 7 -4.90 -31.68 -13.33
N PHE A 8 -4.08 -30.95 -12.57
CA PHE A 8 -2.91 -31.49 -11.90
C PHE A 8 -3.25 -31.61 -10.39
N GLY A 9 -3.37 -32.86 -9.93
CA GLY A 9 -3.43 -33.23 -8.51
C GLY A 9 -4.48 -32.49 -7.66
N GLY A 10 -5.70 -32.88 -7.72
CA GLY A 10 -6.76 -32.90 -6.70
C GLY A 10 -7.01 -31.73 -5.74
N THR A 11 -6.42 -30.55 -5.88
CA THR A 11 -6.81 -29.36 -5.11
C THR A 11 -7.14 -28.26 -6.10
N LEU A 12 -8.40 -27.86 -6.17
CA LEU A 12 -8.81 -26.64 -6.87
C LEU A 12 -8.03 -25.48 -6.25
N LEU A 13 -7.07 -24.93 -7.00
CA LEU A 13 -6.37 -23.72 -6.55
C LEU A 13 -7.41 -22.63 -6.35
N GLU A 14 -7.55 -22.15 -5.11
CA GLU A 14 -8.46 -21.05 -4.83
C GLU A 14 -8.12 -19.85 -5.72
N PRO A 15 -9.13 -19.12 -6.23
CA PRO A 15 -8.89 -17.89 -6.97
C PRO A 15 -7.98 -16.96 -6.19
N VAL A 16 -6.95 -16.42 -6.83
CA VAL A 16 -5.95 -15.56 -6.14
C VAL A 16 -6.60 -14.40 -5.41
N GLY A 17 -7.69 -13.85 -5.94
CA GLY A 17 -8.46 -12.79 -5.28
C GLY A 17 -8.91 -13.15 -3.87
N ARG A 18 -9.27 -14.42 -3.61
CA ARG A 18 -9.67 -14.87 -2.26
C ARG A 18 -8.54 -14.87 -1.25
N GLN A 19 -7.29 -14.78 -1.68
CA GLN A 19 -6.11 -14.69 -0.81
C GLN A 19 -5.66 -13.25 -0.58
N ILE A 20 -6.34 -12.26 -1.19
CA ILE A 20 -5.96 -10.85 -1.18
C ILE A 20 -6.92 -10.02 -0.35
N THR A 21 -6.39 -9.20 0.55
CA THR A 21 -7.08 -8.04 1.11
C THR A 21 -6.47 -6.78 0.50
N VAL A 22 -7.30 -5.91 -0.07
CA VAL A 22 -6.91 -4.55 -0.44
C VAL A 22 -7.24 -3.63 0.72
N ALA A 23 -6.21 -3.05 1.34
CA ALA A 23 -6.32 -2.22 2.53
C ALA A 23 -6.08 -0.75 2.20
N MET A 24 -7.04 0.10 2.48
CA MET A 24 -7.00 1.54 2.21
C MET A 24 -7.36 2.34 3.46
N MET A 25 -6.90 3.59 3.51
CA MET A 25 -7.42 4.57 4.44
C MET A 25 -7.99 5.75 3.67
N THR A 26 -9.07 6.33 4.19
CA THR A 26 -9.78 7.42 3.53
C THR A 26 -10.03 8.60 4.46
N ARG A 27 -10.02 9.78 3.87
CA ARG A 27 -10.46 11.02 4.51
C ARG A 27 -10.97 12.01 3.47
N ASN A 28 -12.30 12.10 3.31
CA ASN A 28 -12.99 12.95 2.35
C ASN A 28 -12.61 12.65 0.89
N GLU A 29 -12.78 11.40 0.51
CA GLU A 29 -12.50 10.87 -0.84
C GLU A 29 -13.80 10.49 -1.58
N GLU A 30 -14.94 11.13 -1.29
CA GLU A 30 -16.23 10.79 -1.90
C GLU A 30 -16.22 10.83 -3.44
N ARG A 31 -15.35 11.67 -4.04
CA ARG A 31 -15.21 11.81 -5.50
C ARG A 31 -14.42 10.66 -6.14
N ALA A 32 -13.57 9.97 -5.38
CA ALA A 32 -12.67 8.95 -5.88
C ALA A 32 -13.06 7.53 -5.45
N VAL A 33 -13.58 7.38 -4.23
CA VAL A 33 -13.77 6.07 -3.58
C VAL A 33 -14.61 5.10 -4.41
N GLY A 34 -15.69 5.57 -5.03
CA GLY A 34 -16.56 4.72 -5.86
C GLY A 34 -15.85 4.17 -7.09
N LYS A 35 -15.07 5.02 -7.78
CA LYS A 35 -14.26 4.62 -8.92
C LYS A 35 -13.19 3.61 -8.51
N VAL A 36 -12.43 3.92 -7.46
CA VAL A 36 -11.31 3.07 -7.01
C VAL A 36 -11.81 1.68 -6.59
N ILE A 37 -12.89 1.59 -5.81
CA ILE A 37 -13.48 0.30 -5.43
C ILE A 37 -13.94 -0.49 -6.67
N GLY A 38 -14.66 0.16 -7.59
CA GLY A 38 -15.12 -0.50 -8.82
C GLY A 38 -13.96 -0.98 -9.71
N ASP A 39 -12.86 -0.23 -9.77
CA ASP A 39 -11.65 -0.64 -10.51
C ASP A 39 -10.98 -1.85 -9.83
N ILE A 40 -10.88 -1.86 -8.48
CA ILE A 40 -10.34 -3.00 -7.74
C ILE A 40 -11.18 -4.26 -7.97
N GLN A 41 -12.50 -4.17 -7.87
CA GLN A 41 -13.41 -5.29 -8.06
C GLN A 41 -13.33 -5.88 -9.48
N ARG A 42 -13.04 -5.06 -10.49
CA ARG A 42 -12.80 -5.53 -11.87
C ARG A 42 -11.42 -6.17 -12.04
N ALA A 43 -10.39 -5.58 -11.41
CA ALA A 43 -9.02 -6.06 -11.55
C ALA A 43 -8.77 -7.35 -10.75
N VAL A 44 -9.36 -7.46 -9.56
CA VAL A 44 -9.18 -8.61 -8.66
C VAL A 44 -10.53 -9.00 -8.06
N PRO A 45 -11.35 -9.73 -8.81
CA PRO A 45 -12.61 -10.28 -8.27
C PRO A 45 -12.35 -11.12 -7.01
N ASP A 46 -13.30 -11.15 -6.08
CA ASP A 46 -13.24 -11.87 -4.80
C ASP A 46 -12.21 -11.33 -3.76
N ALA A 47 -11.45 -10.26 -4.07
CA ALA A 47 -10.59 -9.64 -3.07
C ALA A 47 -11.42 -9.00 -1.95
N GLU A 48 -10.97 -9.18 -0.70
CA GLU A 48 -11.51 -8.43 0.42
C GLU A 48 -11.07 -6.96 0.31
N ILE A 49 -11.98 -6.02 0.45
CA ILE A 49 -11.66 -4.58 0.50
C ILE A 49 -11.92 -4.07 1.91
N VAL A 50 -10.85 -3.62 2.59
CA VAL A 50 -10.90 -3.05 3.95
C VAL A 50 -10.54 -1.58 3.88
N ILE A 51 -11.40 -0.72 4.40
CA ILE A 51 -11.20 0.74 4.44
C ILE A 51 -11.28 1.22 5.88
N VAL A 52 -10.23 1.89 6.36
CA VAL A 52 -10.28 2.67 7.60
C VAL A 52 -10.61 4.11 7.26
N ASP A 53 -11.82 4.53 7.61
CA ASP A 53 -12.39 5.81 7.22
C ASP A 53 -12.43 6.82 8.37
N SER A 54 -11.96 8.04 8.07
CA SER A 54 -11.97 9.20 8.96
C SER A 54 -12.68 10.41 8.31
N SER A 55 -13.56 10.16 7.36
CA SER A 55 -14.25 11.17 6.57
C SER A 55 -15.45 11.77 7.29
N SER A 56 -15.79 13.01 6.93
CA SER A 56 -17.02 13.70 7.31
C SER A 56 -18.02 13.83 6.15
N ASP A 57 -17.62 13.43 4.94
CA ASP A 57 -18.43 13.40 3.72
C ASP A 57 -19.05 12.00 3.50
N ARG A 58 -19.53 11.71 2.30
CA ARG A 58 -20.19 10.46 1.95
C ARG A 58 -19.24 9.30 1.62
N THR A 59 -17.93 9.45 1.83
CA THR A 59 -16.92 8.43 1.50
C THR A 59 -17.29 7.06 2.08
N ALA A 60 -17.58 7.00 3.40
CA ALA A 60 -17.91 5.74 4.07
C ALA A 60 -19.19 5.09 3.55
N GLU A 61 -20.22 5.89 3.28
CA GLU A 61 -21.51 5.44 2.76
C GLU A 61 -21.33 4.81 1.37
N ILE A 62 -20.60 5.50 0.48
CA ILE A 62 -20.31 5.01 -0.87
C ILE A 62 -19.51 3.70 -0.79
N ALA A 63 -18.46 3.65 0.03
CA ALA A 63 -17.64 2.46 0.17
C ALA A 63 -18.45 1.24 0.67
N GLN A 64 -19.31 1.44 1.67
CA GLN A 64 -20.19 0.38 2.21
C GLN A 64 -21.19 -0.11 1.17
N SER A 65 -21.79 0.78 0.40
CA SER A 65 -22.77 0.41 -0.65
C SER A 65 -22.15 -0.46 -1.76
N LEU A 66 -20.82 -0.37 -1.94
CA LEU A 66 -20.04 -1.17 -2.89
C LEU A 66 -19.45 -2.44 -2.26
N GLY A 67 -19.84 -2.79 -1.05
CA GLY A 67 -19.44 -4.02 -0.38
C GLY A 67 -18.07 -3.97 0.33
N ALA A 68 -17.43 -2.81 0.45
CA ALA A 68 -16.21 -2.70 1.23
C ALA A 68 -16.49 -2.81 2.74
N LYS A 69 -15.59 -3.47 3.47
CA LYS A 69 -15.57 -3.50 4.93
C LYS A 69 -15.04 -2.17 5.46
N VAL A 70 -15.93 -1.29 5.90
CA VAL A 70 -15.55 0.03 6.41
C VAL A 70 -15.43 0.03 7.93
N ILE A 71 -14.28 0.44 8.44
CA ILE A 71 -13.97 0.62 9.86
C ILE A 71 -13.87 2.12 10.14
N LYS A 72 -14.87 2.68 10.79
CA LYS A 72 -14.83 4.10 11.14
C LYS A 72 -13.80 4.40 12.22
N GLN A 73 -13.01 5.47 12.01
CA GLN A 73 -12.03 6.01 12.96
C GLN A 73 -12.28 7.50 13.16
N PHE A 74 -13.25 7.81 13.98
CA PHE A 74 -13.60 9.18 14.32
C PHE A 74 -13.48 9.40 15.83
N PRO A 75 -12.84 10.49 16.32
CA PRO A 75 -12.13 11.51 15.55
C PRO A 75 -10.89 10.95 14.82
N PRO A 76 -10.42 11.65 13.75
CA PRO A 76 -9.23 11.24 12.99
C PRO A 76 -8.00 11.15 13.90
N ARG A 77 -7.29 10.00 13.84
CA ARG A 77 -6.05 9.79 14.63
C ARG A 77 -4.78 10.01 13.81
N GLY A 78 -4.92 10.34 12.52
CA GLY A 78 -3.83 10.53 11.59
C GLY A 78 -3.56 9.32 10.71
N TYR A 79 -2.63 9.51 9.77
CA TYR A 79 -2.29 8.53 8.72
C TYR A 79 -1.80 7.19 9.29
N GLY A 80 -0.80 7.26 10.19
CA GLY A 80 -0.16 6.04 10.70
C GLY A 80 -1.12 5.10 11.44
N PRO A 81 -1.89 5.57 12.46
CA PRO A 81 -2.89 4.75 13.13
C PRO A 81 -3.98 4.20 12.22
N ALA A 82 -4.37 4.94 11.17
CA ALA A 82 -5.35 4.46 10.19
C ALA A 82 -4.77 3.33 9.32
N MET A 83 -3.54 3.50 8.83
CA MET A 83 -2.83 2.49 8.05
C MET A 83 -2.57 1.22 8.88
N ASP A 84 -2.06 1.35 10.11
CA ASP A 84 -1.85 0.21 11.00
C ASP A 84 -3.15 -0.58 11.20
N LYS A 85 -4.25 0.13 11.47
CA LYS A 85 -5.56 -0.50 11.65
C LYS A 85 -6.04 -1.20 10.38
N ALA A 86 -5.82 -0.62 9.20
CA ALA A 86 -6.18 -1.23 7.92
C ALA A 86 -5.39 -2.51 7.69
N LEU A 87 -4.06 -2.48 7.86
CA LEU A 87 -3.17 -3.62 7.71
C LEU A 87 -3.53 -4.78 8.65
N ARG A 88 -3.76 -4.47 9.94
CA ARG A 88 -4.06 -5.51 10.95
C ARG A 88 -5.48 -6.06 10.83
N SER A 89 -6.43 -5.28 10.30
CA SER A 89 -7.82 -5.71 10.10
C SER A 89 -8.02 -6.58 8.86
N SER A 90 -6.97 -6.80 8.08
CA SER A 90 -6.95 -7.65 6.89
C SER A 90 -7.04 -9.13 7.28
N GLY A 91 -7.92 -9.88 6.60
CA GLY A 91 -8.22 -11.27 6.93
C GLY A 91 -7.57 -12.31 6.02
N ARG A 92 -6.87 -11.89 4.95
CA ARG A 92 -6.31 -12.77 3.92
C ARG A 92 -4.79 -12.91 4.04
N GLU A 93 -4.21 -13.83 3.25
CA GLU A 93 -2.78 -14.14 3.29
C GLU A 93 -1.90 -13.00 2.79
N VAL A 94 -2.38 -12.25 1.81
CA VAL A 94 -1.68 -11.08 1.25
C VAL A 94 -2.48 -9.82 1.47
N VAL A 95 -1.82 -8.77 1.96
CA VAL A 95 -2.40 -7.44 2.11
C VAL A 95 -1.77 -6.50 1.11
N VAL A 96 -2.57 -5.96 0.20
CA VAL A 96 -2.12 -4.93 -0.75
C VAL A 96 -2.66 -3.58 -0.30
N THR A 97 -1.75 -2.62 -0.08
CA THR A 97 -2.14 -1.23 0.24
C THR A 97 -2.13 -0.37 -1.01
N LEU A 98 -2.99 0.63 -1.06
CA LEU A 98 -2.95 1.75 -2.00
C LEU A 98 -3.76 2.93 -1.44
N ASP A 99 -3.51 4.13 -1.96
CA ASP A 99 -4.30 5.30 -1.62
C ASP A 99 -5.62 5.32 -2.42
N CYS A 100 -6.69 5.85 -1.82
CA CYS A 100 -8.02 5.87 -2.42
C CYS A 100 -8.27 7.12 -3.29
N ASP A 101 -7.26 7.55 -4.05
CA ASP A 101 -7.24 8.79 -4.84
C ASP A 101 -6.95 8.59 -6.34
N ASP A 102 -7.03 7.34 -6.79
CA ASP A 102 -6.79 6.91 -8.18
C ASP A 102 -5.34 7.08 -8.68
N THR A 103 -4.37 7.39 -7.81
CA THR A 103 -2.97 7.58 -8.23
C THR A 103 -2.25 6.27 -8.52
N TYR A 104 -2.72 5.15 -7.96
CA TYR A 104 -2.09 3.83 -8.10
C TYR A 104 -2.81 2.93 -9.11
N PRO A 105 -2.06 2.18 -9.91
CA PRO A 105 -2.59 1.30 -10.93
C PRO A 105 -3.12 -0.01 -10.31
N VAL A 106 -4.44 -0.17 -10.22
CA VAL A 106 -5.09 -1.36 -9.61
C VAL A 106 -4.74 -2.66 -10.32
N GLU A 107 -4.36 -2.60 -11.59
CA GLU A 107 -3.88 -3.73 -12.40
C GLU A 107 -2.59 -4.38 -11.86
N PHE A 108 -1.87 -3.72 -10.96
CA PHE A 108 -0.69 -4.27 -10.29
C PHE A 108 -1.01 -5.01 -8.98
N ILE A 109 -2.25 -4.97 -8.49
CA ILE A 109 -2.65 -5.65 -7.24
C ILE A 109 -2.36 -7.15 -7.35
N GLU A 110 -2.94 -7.84 -8.34
CA GLU A 110 -2.77 -9.27 -8.50
C GLU A 110 -1.31 -9.67 -8.82
N PRO A 111 -0.60 -9.04 -9.77
CA PRO A 111 0.81 -9.33 -10.00
C PRO A 111 1.70 -9.19 -8.76
N MET A 112 1.50 -8.15 -7.94
CA MET A 112 2.25 -7.96 -6.70
C MET A 112 1.91 -9.02 -5.66
N ALA A 113 0.63 -9.38 -5.54
CA ALA A 113 0.19 -10.44 -4.63
C ALA A 113 0.76 -11.81 -5.03
N ARG A 114 0.78 -12.15 -6.33
CA ARG A 114 1.42 -13.37 -6.82
C ARG A 114 2.91 -13.43 -6.51
N MET A 115 3.62 -12.30 -6.60
CA MET A 115 5.04 -12.26 -6.19
C MET A 115 5.24 -12.57 -4.70
N VAL A 116 4.24 -12.29 -3.84
CA VAL A 116 4.26 -12.70 -2.44
C VAL A 116 3.90 -14.17 -2.28
N LEU A 117 2.84 -14.64 -2.94
CA LEU A 117 2.32 -16.00 -2.80
C LEU A 117 3.23 -17.05 -3.45
N GLU A 118 3.66 -16.80 -4.68
CA GLU A 118 4.31 -17.77 -5.56
C GLU A 118 5.83 -17.64 -5.55
N ASP A 119 6.40 -16.41 -5.58
CA ASP A 119 7.85 -16.17 -5.56
C ASP A 119 8.44 -16.18 -4.14
N GLY A 120 7.61 -16.29 -3.12
CA GLY A 120 8.03 -16.34 -1.71
C GLY A 120 8.61 -15.02 -1.19
N ASN A 121 8.22 -13.86 -1.78
CA ASN A 121 8.57 -12.56 -1.20
C ASN A 121 7.70 -12.28 0.04
N ASP A 122 8.27 -11.60 1.03
CA ASP A 122 7.52 -11.14 2.21
C ASP A 122 6.89 -9.76 1.97
N LEU A 123 7.54 -8.95 1.13
CA LEU A 123 7.13 -7.61 0.76
C LEU A 123 7.46 -7.33 -0.71
N VAL A 124 6.47 -6.80 -1.44
CA VAL A 124 6.68 -6.23 -2.78
C VAL A 124 6.34 -4.75 -2.75
N ASP A 125 7.31 -3.88 -3.04
CA ASP A 125 7.17 -2.43 -3.07
C ASP A 125 6.99 -1.92 -4.49
N GLY A 126 5.91 -1.18 -4.76
CA GLY A 126 5.63 -0.54 -6.04
C GLY A 126 6.25 0.84 -6.12
N SER A 127 7.48 0.97 -6.62
CA SER A 127 8.17 2.24 -6.78
C SER A 127 7.62 3.06 -7.94
N ARG A 128 7.30 4.34 -7.69
CA ARG A 128 6.85 5.30 -8.70
C ARG A 128 8.03 6.00 -9.41
N LEU A 129 9.25 5.82 -8.94
CA LEU A 129 10.43 6.61 -9.28
C LEU A 129 11.40 5.89 -10.22
N ALA A 130 10.90 5.27 -11.30
CA ALA A 130 11.76 4.81 -12.42
C ALA A 130 12.34 5.97 -13.24
N GLY A 131 11.65 7.09 -13.22
CA GLY A 131 11.94 8.40 -13.72
C GLY A 131 11.02 9.38 -13.03
N LYS A 132 11.03 10.67 -13.43
CA LYS A 132 10.07 11.64 -12.89
C LYS A 132 8.68 11.40 -13.47
N PRO A 133 7.67 10.98 -12.65
CA PRO A 133 6.30 10.86 -13.13
C PRO A 133 5.75 12.21 -13.56
N ALA A 134 4.96 12.24 -14.65
CA ALA A 134 4.37 13.49 -15.14
C ALA A 134 3.48 14.18 -14.09
N ALA A 135 2.74 13.38 -13.32
CA ALA A 135 1.85 13.85 -12.26
C ALA A 135 2.58 14.35 -10.98
N MET A 136 3.91 14.14 -10.87
CA MET A 136 4.67 14.51 -9.66
C MET A 136 5.41 15.84 -9.86
N PRO A 137 5.24 16.84 -8.96
CA PRO A 137 6.05 18.07 -8.98
C PRO A 137 7.55 17.77 -8.83
N TRP A 138 8.42 18.55 -9.51
CA TRP A 138 9.87 18.36 -9.46
C TRP A 138 10.45 18.37 -8.05
N ILE A 139 9.97 19.26 -7.18
CA ILE A 139 10.44 19.34 -5.80
C ILE A 139 10.16 18.06 -5.01
N ASN A 140 8.99 17.46 -5.21
CA ASN A 140 8.62 16.20 -4.56
C ASN A 140 9.44 15.03 -5.12
N PHE A 141 9.71 15.04 -6.43
CA PHE A 141 10.56 14.02 -7.05
C PHE A 141 11.99 14.07 -6.50
N LEU A 142 12.62 15.25 -6.48
CA LEU A 142 13.98 15.42 -5.96
C LEU A 142 14.08 15.07 -4.46
N ALA A 143 13.09 15.49 -3.66
CA ALA A 143 13.05 15.14 -2.24
C ALA A 143 12.94 13.63 -2.03
N ASN A 144 12.03 12.96 -2.73
CA ASN A 144 11.86 11.51 -2.64
C ASN A 144 13.11 10.77 -3.12
N TRP A 145 13.73 11.22 -4.21
CA TRP A 145 14.97 10.66 -4.73
C TRP A 145 16.14 10.80 -3.73
N GLY A 146 16.27 11.98 -3.10
CA GLY A 146 17.28 12.23 -2.07
C GLY A 146 17.09 11.36 -0.83
N PHE A 147 15.85 11.22 -0.33
CA PHE A 147 15.55 10.32 0.79
C PHE A 147 15.78 8.84 0.44
N ALA A 148 15.43 8.42 -0.77
CA ALA A 148 15.70 7.06 -1.23
C ALA A 148 17.22 6.78 -1.31
N GLY A 149 18.02 7.75 -1.77
CA GLY A 149 19.48 7.68 -1.76
C GLY A 149 20.06 7.56 -0.35
N LEU A 150 19.59 8.40 0.58
CA LEU A 150 20.00 8.35 1.99
C LEU A 150 19.65 7.00 2.63
N ALA A 151 18.44 6.49 2.41
CA ALA A 151 18.04 5.19 2.91
C ALA A 151 18.86 4.05 2.29
N SER A 152 19.14 4.14 0.98
CA SER A 152 19.96 3.13 0.29
C SER A 152 21.35 3.04 0.90
N LEU A 153 21.95 4.17 1.23
CA LEU A 153 23.26 4.22 1.89
C LEU A 153 23.18 3.67 3.31
N ALA A 154 22.18 4.06 4.09
CA ALA A 154 22.04 3.67 5.48
C ALA A 154 21.77 2.16 5.66
N PHE A 155 21.06 1.54 4.71
CA PHE A 155 20.63 0.13 4.81
C PHE A 155 21.43 -0.82 3.93
N PHE A 156 22.38 -0.32 3.13
CA PHE A 156 23.12 -1.11 2.14
C PHE A 156 22.21 -1.90 1.21
N TYR A 157 21.06 -1.31 0.89
CA TYR A 157 20.01 -1.89 0.07
C TYR A 157 19.47 -0.86 -0.91
N ARG A 158 19.31 -1.22 -2.19
CA ARG A 158 18.85 -0.27 -3.21
C ARG A 158 17.35 0.06 -3.04
N VAL A 159 17.07 1.10 -2.27
CA VAL A 159 15.72 1.67 -2.13
C VAL A 159 15.46 2.64 -3.28
N ARG A 160 14.25 2.62 -3.85
CA ARG A 160 13.88 3.51 -4.96
C ARG A 160 12.83 4.56 -4.56
N ASP A 161 11.86 4.20 -3.73
CA ASP A 161 10.77 5.08 -3.30
C ASP A 161 10.34 4.73 -1.86
N LEU A 162 10.57 5.66 -0.93
CA LEU A 162 10.18 5.48 0.47
C LEU A 162 8.70 5.75 0.74
N HIS A 163 8.06 6.53 -0.12
CA HIS A 163 6.73 7.07 0.11
C HIS A 163 5.67 6.45 -0.81
N SER A 164 5.97 5.31 -1.44
CA SER A 164 4.95 4.59 -2.17
C SER A 164 3.85 4.09 -1.22
N GLY A 165 2.59 4.37 -1.56
CA GLY A 165 1.43 3.81 -0.86
C GLY A 165 1.05 2.42 -1.37
N MET A 166 1.55 2.00 -2.55
CA MET A 166 1.21 0.70 -3.13
C MET A 166 2.26 -0.36 -2.79
N ARG A 167 1.88 -1.31 -1.94
CA ARG A 167 2.72 -2.42 -1.49
C ARG A 167 1.89 -3.68 -1.28
N ALA A 168 2.47 -4.83 -1.56
CA ALA A 168 1.92 -6.13 -1.19
C ALA A 168 2.75 -6.74 -0.06
N TYR A 169 2.11 -7.09 1.03
CA TYR A 169 2.73 -7.68 2.21
C TYR A 169 2.19 -9.09 2.43
N ARG A 170 3.06 -10.02 2.81
CA ARG A 170 2.60 -11.24 3.45
C ARG A 170 1.98 -10.90 4.80
N LYS A 171 0.78 -11.37 5.08
CA LYS A 171 0.06 -11.03 6.33
C LYS A 171 0.89 -11.38 7.57
N SER A 172 1.57 -12.51 7.56
CA SER A 172 2.43 -12.93 8.68
C SER A 172 3.62 -11.99 8.93
N LEU A 173 4.11 -11.26 7.92
CA LEU A 173 5.09 -10.18 8.11
C LEU A 173 4.46 -9.05 8.93
N ILE A 174 3.28 -8.56 8.53
CA ILE A 174 2.58 -7.46 9.23
C ILE A 174 2.28 -7.82 10.69
N ASP A 175 1.90 -9.08 10.95
CA ASP A 175 1.57 -9.53 12.30
C ASP A 175 2.79 -9.55 13.24
N ARG A 176 3.98 -9.79 12.70
CA ARG A 176 5.25 -9.84 13.47
C ARG A 176 5.99 -8.53 13.52
N LEU A 177 5.81 -7.67 12.50
CA LEU A 177 6.58 -6.43 12.37
C LEU A 177 6.24 -5.45 13.48
N SER A 178 7.27 -4.98 14.18
CA SER A 178 7.16 -3.91 15.18
C SER A 178 7.53 -2.57 14.54
N TYR A 179 6.65 -1.58 14.66
CA TYR A 179 6.87 -0.22 14.17
C TYR A 179 6.07 0.79 15.00
N ASP A 180 6.46 2.07 14.92
CA ASP A 180 5.72 3.13 15.59
C ASP A 180 4.63 3.67 14.65
N MET A 181 3.36 3.36 14.95
CA MET A 181 2.23 3.85 14.16
C MET A 181 1.98 5.36 14.29
N ASN A 182 2.58 6.04 15.28
CA ASN A 182 2.26 7.44 15.54
C ASN A 182 3.01 8.38 14.58
N GLY A 183 2.33 9.45 14.14
CA GLY A 183 2.90 10.48 13.28
C GLY A 183 2.84 10.15 11.79
N ALA A 184 3.60 10.92 10.99
CA ALA A 184 3.60 10.80 9.54
C ALA A 184 4.65 9.83 9.01
N ALA A 185 4.63 9.61 7.69
CA ALA A 185 5.62 8.83 6.95
C ALA A 185 5.76 7.36 7.41
N LEU A 186 4.70 6.72 7.90
CA LEU A 186 4.71 5.31 8.27
C LEU A 186 5.19 4.38 7.14
N PRO A 187 4.89 4.64 5.83
CA PRO A 187 5.41 3.82 4.73
C PRO A 187 6.93 3.63 4.75
N VAL A 188 7.69 4.59 5.31
CA VAL A 188 9.15 4.49 5.44
C VAL A 188 9.55 3.33 6.36
N GLU A 189 8.93 3.21 7.54
CA GLU A 189 9.23 2.08 8.45
C GLU A 189 8.70 0.75 7.89
N LEU A 190 7.54 0.75 7.25
CA LEU A 190 6.96 -0.44 6.64
C LEU A 190 7.78 -1.00 5.47
N LEU A 191 8.73 -0.23 4.92
CA LEU A 191 9.71 -0.71 3.95
C LEU A 191 11.06 -1.03 4.60
N LEU A 192 11.59 -0.11 5.40
CA LEU A 192 12.97 -0.21 5.88
C LEU A 192 13.16 -1.23 7.00
N ARG A 193 12.16 -1.45 7.87
CA ARG A 193 12.25 -2.47 8.91
C ARG A 193 12.30 -3.89 8.35
N PRO A 194 11.43 -4.31 7.41
CA PRO A 194 11.58 -5.59 6.76
C PRO A 194 12.95 -5.79 6.11
N ILE A 195 13.50 -4.75 5.45
CA ILE A 195 14.87 -4.82 4.87
C ILE A 195 15.90 -5.06 5.97
N ARG A 196 15.85 -4.32 7.09
CA ARG A 196 16.77 -4.47 8.21
C ARG A 196 16.67 -5.86 8.86
N GLU A 197 15.45 -6.37 8.97
CA GLU A 197 15.18 -7.66 9.62
C GLU A 197 15.43 -8.88 8.71
N GLY A 198 15.89 -8.62 7.46
CA GLY A 198 16.28 -9.68 6.53
C GLY A 198 15.13 -10.37 5.81
N TYR A 199 13.93 -9.78 5.82
CA TYR A 199 12.81 -10.27 5.00
C TYR A 199 13.10 -10.13 3.51
N LYS A 200 12.51 -11.03 2.72
CA LYS A 200 12.67 -11.01 1.26
C LYS A 200 11.82 -9.90 0.65
N VAL A 201 12.47 -8.77 0.34
CA VAL A 201 11.83 -7.58 -0.24
C VAL A 201 12.11 -7.50 -1.74
N LYS A 202 11.08 -7.30 -2.56
CA LYS A 202 11.19 -7.06 -4.01
C LYS A 202 10.68 -5.65 -4.32
N ILE A 203 11.43 -4.89 -5.10
CA ILE A 203 11.02 -3.55 -5.56
C ILE A 203 10.76 -3.63 -7.06
N ILE A 204 9.53 -3.30 -7.46
CA ILE A 204 9.13 -3.20 -8.86
C ILE A 204 8.81 -1.75 -9.21
N THR A 205 8.78 -1.44 -10.50
CA THR A 205 8.35 -0.12 -10.97
C THR A 205 6.87 -0.16 -11.35
N ILE A 206 6.13 0.83 -10.90
CA ILE A 206 4.72 1.03 -11.27
C ILE A 206 4.50 2.42 -11.85
N PRO A 207 3.53 2.62 -12.75
CA PRO A 207 3.11 3.96 -13.17
C PRO A 207 2.50 4.75 -12.01
N TYR A 208 2.48 6.07 -12.13
CA TYR A 208 1.85 6.98 -11.19
C TYR A 208 0.93 7.95 -11.92
N ARG A 209 -0.35 7.96 -11.55
CA ARG A 209 -1.41 8.69 -12.23
C ARG A 209 -1.71 10.03 -11.54
N PRO A 210 -2.37 10.97 -12.23
CA PRO A 210 -2.91 12.16 -11.59
C PRO A 210 -3.94 11.80 -10.51
N ARG A 211 -3.89 12.50 -9.38
CA ARG A 211 -4.81 12.32 -8.25
C ARG A 211 -6.20 12.89 -8.58
N ILE A 212 -7.23 12.22 -8.09
CA ILE A 212 -8.57 12.77 -7.94
C ILE A 212 -8.65 13.37 -6.51
N GLY A 213 -8.94 14.68 -6.42
CA GLY A 213 -8.99 15.39 -5.13
C GLY A 213 -7.71 16.16 -4.78
N GLU A 214 -7.64 16.64 -3.53
CA GLU A 214 -6.58 17.52 -3.05
C GLU A 214 -5.62 16.80 -2.09
N SER A 215 -4.35 17.20 -2.11
CA SER A 215 -3.36 16.65 -1.18
C SER A 215 -3.37 17.41 0.14
N THR A 216 -3.47 16.69 1.25
CA THR A 216 -3.36 17.24 2.61
C THR A 216 -1.93 17.20 3.16
N MET A 217 -0.95 16.77 2.38
CA MET A 217 0.44 16.61 2.80
C MET A 217 1.11 17.97 3.11
N ARG A 218 1.84 18.02 4.23
CA ARG A 218 2.67 19.17 4.64
C ARG A 218 4.14 18.86 4.37
N PRO A 219 4.80 19.46 3.36
CA PRO A 219 6.12 19.02 2.89
C PRO A 219 7.21 19.03 3.95
N LEU A 220 7.38 20.12 4.71
CA LEU A 220 8.41 20.23 5.73
C LEU A 220 8.22 19.24 6.90
N GLN A 221 6.97 19.08 7.33
CA GLN A 221 6.64 18.10 8.36
C GLN A 221 6.91 16.68 7.90
N SER A 222 6.55 16.38 6.65
CA SER A 222 6.80 15.05 6.04
C SER A 222 8.29 14.77 5.92
N ALA A 223 9.10 15.76 5.53
CA ALA A 223 10.55 15.62 5.43
C ALA A 223 11.19 15.28 6.80
N TRP A 224 10.81 16.00 7.85
CA TRP A 224 11.29 15.72 9.20
C TRP A 224 10.92 14.32 9.68
N TRP A 225 9.67 13.91 9.47
CA TRP A 225 9.22 12.57 9.83
C TRP A 225 9.95 11.49 9.02
N THR A 226 10.24 11.73 7.74
CA THR A 226 11.00 10.79 6.90
C THR A 226 12.40 10.54 7.46
N LEU A 227 13.13 11.60 7.80
CA LEU A 227 14.47 11.48 8.42
C LEU A 227 14.41 10.72 9.74
N LYS A 228 13.46 11.09 10.61
CA LYS A 228 13.22 10.41 11.88
C LYS A 228 12.93 8.92 11.69
N ARG A 229 12.13 8.56 10.68
CA ARG A 229 11.78 7.17 10.36
C ARG A 229 12.97 6.39 9.81
N ILE A 230 13.79 6.99 8.94
CA ILE A 230 15.03 6.35 8.45
C ILE A 230 15.94 6.04 9.63
N TYR A 231 16.18 7.02 10.52
CA TYR A 231 16.99 6.85 11.71
C TYR A 231 16.43 5.74 12.62
N ARG A 232 15.14 5.80 12.98
CA ARG A 232 14.50 4.80 13.84
C ARG A 232 14.55 3.39 13.23
N SER A 233 14.26 3.28 11.93
CA SER A 233 14.30 1.97 11.27
C SER A 233 15.70 1.36 11.25
N ARG A 234 16.76 2.17 11.34
CA ARG A 234 18.14 1.68 11.34
C ARG A 234 18.66 1.35 12.74
N PHE A 235 18.30 2.13 13.75
CA PHE A 235 18.98 2.11 15.06
C PHE A 235 18.06 1.75 16.24
N VAL A 236 16.75 1.79 16.08
CA VAL A 236 15.75 1.47 17.09
C VAL A 236 14.91 0.28 16.65
#